data_172ac3e37c3df8949fb187d97e33c473
#
_entry.id   172ac3e37c3df8949fb187d97e33c473
#
_cell.length_a   1.000
_cell.length_b   1.000
_cell.length_c   1.000
_cell.angle_alpha   90.00
_cell.angle_beta   90.00
_cell.angle_gamma   90.00
#
_symmetry.space_group_name_H-M   'P 1'
#
loop_
_entity.id
_entity.type
_entity.pdbx_description
1 polymer ?
#
loop_
_entity_poly.entity_id
_entity_poly.type
_entity_poly.pdbx_seq_one_letter_code
_entity_poly.pdbx_strand_id
1 'polypeptide(L)'
;MDKFIIAQIFGFAGLACSVAAYQCKKHRSVMLLKTSNELLFAFQYFFLGTYTGMAMNIISSIRNLTFSYLVKKEKNTLPFQIIFCIAFIISDILTWKNYLSLIVILAKLLTTVVYGMKNTKYLRFATVPTSIFWLIYNFSCKATAGVISEILSLISLISAIIRIDIIEEKNKADRQK
;
A
#
# COMPACT_ATOMS: atom_id res chain seq x y z
N MET A 1 18.48 16.45 16.64
CA MET A 1 17.35 15.50 16.78
C MET A 1 17.83 14.14 16.36
N ASP A 2 17.59 13.11 17.14
CA ASP A 2 18.06 11.76 16.86
C ASP A 2 17.44 11.24 15.55
N LYS A 3 18.28 10.65 14.67
CA LYS A 3 17.82 10.07 13.39
C LYS A 3 16.69 9.07 13.57
N PHE A 4 16.71 8.35 14.68
CA PHE A 4 15.65 7.40 15.03
C PHE A 4 14.31 8.11 15.29
N ILE A 5 14.31 9.23 16.04
CA ILE A 5 13.08 10.00 16.32
C ILE A 5 12.50 10.56 15.02
N ILE A 6 13.37 11.11 14.15
CA ILE A 6 12.94 11.60 12.83
C ILE A 6 12.28 10.49 12.03
N ALA A 7 12.91 9.30 11.98
CA ALA A 7 12.35 8.15 11.30
C ALA A 7 10.95 7.77 11.82
N GLN A 8 10.74 7.76 13.13
CA GLN A 8 9.45 7.46 13.72
C GLN A 8 8.38 8.48 13.35
N ILE A 9 8.71 9.78 13.34
CA ILE A 9 7.77 10.84 12.92
C ILE A 9 7.29 10.60 11.48
N PHE A 10 8.20 10.30 10.54
CA PHE A 10 7.84 9.97 9.16
C PHE A 10 6.98 8.70 9.09
N GLY A 11 7.29 7.67 9.87
CA GLY A 11 6.51 6.43 9.92
C GLY A 11 5.08 6.66 10.41
N PHE A 12 4.88 7.41 11.50
CA PHE A 12 3.54 7.73 11.99
C PHE A 12 2.74 8.62 11.04
N ALA A 13 3.38 9.60 10.39
CA ALA A 13 2.73 10.39 9.35
C ALA A 13 2.32 9.51 8.16
N GLY A 14 3.16 8.56 7.76
CA GLY A 14 2.86 7.57 6.74
C GLY A 14 1.66 6.69 7.13
N LEU A 15 1.60 6.20 8.36
CA LEU A 15 0.47 5.45 8.89
C LEU A 15 -0.84 6.25 8.79
N ALA A 16 -0.84 7.53 9.21
CA ALA A 16 -2.02 8.38 9.11
C ALA A 16 -2.54 8.48 7.66
N CYS A 17 -1.63 8.64 6.68
CA CYS A 17 -1.99 8.62 5.26
C CYS A 17 -2.58 7.27 4.82
N SER A 18 -2.05 6.15 5.31
CA SER A 18 -2.57 4.82 4.98
C SER A 18 -3.98 4.61 5.50
N VAL A 19 -4.21 4.93 6.77
CA VAL A 19 -5.54 4.83 7.40
C VAL A 19 -6.56 5.71 6.67
N ALA A 20 -6.21 6.95 6.35
CA ALA A 20 -7.06 7.87 5.60
C ALA A 20 -7.36 7.36 4.17
N ALA A 21 -6.39 6.72 3.51
CA ALA A 21 -6.57 6.18 2.17
C ALA A 21 -7.70 5.15 2.09
N TYR A 22 -7.81 4.25 3.06
CA TYR A 22 -8.84 3.21 3.07
C TYR A 22 -10.26 3.79 3.24
N GLN A 23 -10.40 4.94 3.88
CA GLN A 23 -11.67 5.63 4.06
C GLN A 23 -12.13 6.40 2.82
N CYS A 24 -11.28 6.56 1.82
CA CYS A 24 -11.59 7.25 0.57
C CYS A 24 -12.36 6.35 -0.41
N LYS A 25 -13.35 6.94 -1.11
CA LYS A 25 -14.14 6.28 -2.16
C LYS A 25 -13.55 6.49 -3.56
N LYS A 26 -12.91 7.64 -3.78
CA LYS A 26 -12.36 8.02 -5.09
C LYS A 26 -10.97 7.41 -5.28
N HIS A 27 -10.77 6.64 -6.36
CA HIS A 27 -9.49 6.02 -6.69
C HIS A 27 -8.31 7.01 -6.63
N ARG A 28 -8.47 8.22 -7.19
CA ARG A 28 -7.42 9.24 -7.17
C ARG A 28 -7.00 9.63 -5.74
N SER A 29 -7.95 9.83 -4.84
CA SER A 29 -7.65 10.19 -3.44
C SER A 29 -6.92 9.05 -2.73
N VAL A 30 -7.37 7.80 -2.96
CA VAL A 30 -6.68 6.60 -2.44
C VAL A 30 -5.24 6.55 -2.94
N MET A 31 -5.02 6.72 -4.26
CA MET A 31 -3.67 6.65 -4.84
C MET A 31 -2.77 7.77 -4.34
N LEU A 32 -3.26 9.01 -4.20
CA LEU A 32 -2.46 10.12 -3.69
C LEU A 32 -2.07 9.90 -2.22
N LEU A 33 -3.00 9.48 -1.37
CA LEU A 33 -2.69 9.17 0.04
C LEU A 33 -1.74 7.96 0.16
N LYS A 34 -1.89 6.94 -0.69
CA LYS A 34 -0.94 5.82 -0.75
C LYS A 34 0.44 6.27 -1.25
N THR A 35 0.51 7.20 -2.21
CA THR A 35 1.78 7.80 -2.64
C THR A 35 2.46 8.53 -1.48
N SER A 36 1.71 9.37 -0.75
CA SER A 36 2.24 10.07 0.42
C SER A 36 2.73 9.10 1.50
N ASN A 37 1.96 8.03 1.75
CA ASN A 37 2.35 6.95 2.65
C ASN A 37 3.70 6.33 2.23
N GLU A 38 3.84 5.88 0.98
CA GLU A 38 5.06 5.24 0.48
C GLU A 38 6.26 6.19 0.54
N LEU A 39 6.09 7.48 0.20
CA LEU A 39 7.16 8.48 0.31
C LEU A 39 7.59 8.72 1.76
N LEU A 40 6.64 8.81 2.68
CA LEU A 40 6.93 8.98 4.11
C LEU A 40 7.69 7.77 4.67
N PHE A 41 7.30 6.55 4.30
CA PHE A 41 8.05 5.35 4.66
C PHE A 41 9.41 5.27 3.94
N ALA A 42 9.56 5.78 2.72
CA ALA A 42 10.87 5.87 2.07
C ALA A 42 11.82 6.77 2.87
N PHE A 43 11.35 7.92 3.36
CA PHE A 43 12.13 8.77 4.27
C PHE A 43 12.44 8.08 5.60
N GLN A 44 11.47 7.37 6.19
CA GLN A 44 11.71 6.57 7.39
C GLN A 44 12.86 5.59 7.18
N TYR A 45 12.81 4.80 6.11
CA TYR A 45 13.85 3.81 5.80
C TYR A 45 15.21 4.44 5.48
N PHE A 46 15.20 5.62 4.84
CA PHE A 46 16.43 6.39 4.62
C PHE A 46 17.13 6.73 5.95
N PHE A 47 16.38 7.27 6.92
CA PHE A 47 16.93 7.62 8.24
C PHE A 47 17.33 6.39 9.07
N LEU A 48 16.70 5.25 8.84
CA LEU A 48 17.07 3.96 9.46
C LEU A 48 18.21 3.24 8.74
N GLY A 49 18.72 3.77 7.62
CA GLY A 49 19.79 3.13 6.83
C GLY A 49 19.35 1.87 6.07
N THR A 50 18.05 1.65 5.88
CA THR A 50 17.50 0.49 5.16
C THR A 50 17.16 0.87 3.72
N TYR A 51 18.17 1.00 2.87
CA TYR A 51 18.06 1.51 1.50
C TYR A 51 17.17 0.66 0.60
N THR A 52 17.08 -0.65 0.86
CA THR A 52 16.16 -1.56 0.15
C THR A 52 14.71 -1.14 0.34
N GLY A 53 14.27 -0.95 1.58
CA GLY A 53 12.91 -0.49 1.89
C GLY A 53 12.63 0.89 1.27
N MET A 54 13.62 1.78 1.27
CA MET A 54 13.55 3.08 0.62
C MET A 54 13.29 2.93 -0.89
N ALA A 55 14.11 2.13 -1.59
CA ALA A 55 13.98 1.93 -3.04
C ALA A 55 12.62 1.33 -3.42
N MET A 56 12.16 0.29 -2.71
CA MET A 56 10.85 -0.32 -2.91
C MET A 56 9.69 0.67 -2.75
N ASN A 57 9.77 1.56 -1.77
CA ASN A 57 8.73 2.56 -1.54
C ASN A 57 8.78 3.71 -2.56
N ILE A 58 9.96 4.09 -3.05
CA ILE A 58 10.07 5.04 -4.17
C ILE A 58 9.44 4.45 -5.43
N ILE A 59 9.74 3.20 -5.79
CA ILE A 59 9.12 2.52 -6.94
C ILE A 59 7.60 2.46 -6.75
N SER A 60 7.12 2.12 -5.55
CA SER A 60 5.69 2.10 -5.24
C SER A 60 5.03 3.47 -5.38
N SER A 61 5.72 4.55 -4.99
CA SER A 61 5.21 5.92 -5.14
C SER A 61 5.05 6.31 -6.61
N ILE A 62 6.05 6.01 -7.45
CA ILE A 62 6.01 6.25 -8.89
C ILE A 62 4.85 5.45 -9.52
N ARG A 63 4.71 4.17 -9.16
CA ARG A 63 3.60 3.31 -9.59
C ARG A 63 2.24 3.93 -9.24
N ASN A 64 2.05 4.36 -8.00
CA ASN A 64 0.78 4.90 -7.53
C ASN A 64 0.40 6.19 -8.28
N LEU A 65 1.36 7.09 -8.53
CA LEU A 65 1.15 8.30 -9.33
C LEU A 65 0.81 7.95 -10.79
N THR A 66 1.53 7.01 -11.39
CA THR A 66 1.28 6.53 -12.75
C THR A 66 -0.14 5.98 -12.87
N PHE A 67 -0.56 5.11 -11.95
CA PHE A 67 -1.92 4.55 -11.98
C PHE A 67 -3.00 5.58 -11.67
N SER A 68 -2.74 6.53 -10.77
CA SER A 68 -3.66 7.67 -10.54
C SER A 68 -3.91 8.47 -11.81
N TYR A 69 -2.88 8.69 -12.62
CA TYR A 69 -2.98 9.41 -13.88
C TYR A 69 -3.68 8.58 -14.97
N LEU A 70 -3.26 7.31 -15.16
CA LEU A 70 -3.79 6.44 -16.21
C LEU A 70 -5.28 6.14 -16.00
N VAL A 71 -5.68 5.77 -14.79
CA VAL A 71 -7.07 5.48 -14.45
C VAL A 71 -7.95 6.73 -14.60
N LYS A 72 -7.44 7.92 -14.22
CA LYS A 72 -8.17 9.18 -14.43
C LYS A 72 -8.39 9.46 -15.92
N LYS A 73 -7.45 9.09 -16.78
CA LYS A 73 -7.50 9.30 -18.23
C LYS A 73 -8.15 8.13 -18.98
N GLU A 74 -8.66 7.14 -18.26
CA GLU A 74 -9.25 5.91 -18.82
C GLU A 74 -8.31 5.15 -19.78
N LYS A 75 -6.99 5.29 -19.57
CA LYS A 75 -5.97 4.62 -20.35
C LYS A 75 -5.71 3.20 -19.84
N ASN A 76 -5.24 2.34 -20.73
CA ASN A 76 -4.87 0.98 -20.38
C ASN A 76 -3.70 0.99 -19.38
N THR A 77 -3.90 0.33 -18.23
CA THR A 77 -2.90 0.21 -17.16
C THR A 77 -2.04 -1.04 -17.28
N LEU A 78 -2.46 -2.03 -18.07
CA LEU A 78 -1.82 -3.35 -18.16
C LEU A 78 -0.32 -3.30 -18.50
N PRO A 79 0.15 -2.52 -19.50
CA PRO A 79 1.58 -2.44 -19.80
C PRO A 79 2.40 -1.95 -18.60
N PHE A 80 1.87 -0.96 -17.89
CA PHE A 80 2.52 -0.39 -16.71
C PHE A 80 2.48 -1.34 -15.51
N GLN A 81 1.40 -2.13 -15.35
CA GLN A 81 1.35 -3.20 -14.34
C GLN A 81 2.48 -4.20 -14.56
N ILE A 82 2.70 -4.65 -15.81
CA ILE A 82 3.78 -5.57 -16.16
C ILE A 82 5.15 -4.95 -15.86
N ILE A 83 5.38 -3.70 -16.28
CA ILE A 83 6.64 -3.00 -16.03
C ILE A 83 6.94 -2.90 -14.53
N PHE A 84 5.97 -2.49 -13.71
CA PHE A 84 6.16 -2.39 -12.26
C PHE A 84 6.32 -3.75 -11.59
N CYS A 85 5.62 -4.79 -12.03
CA CYS A 85 5.82 -6.15 -11.53
C CYS A 85 7.26 -6.61 -11.79
N ILE A 86 7.79 -6.41 -13.00
CA ILE A 86 9.18 -6.72 -13.35
C ILE A 86 10.15 -5.90 -12.48
N ALA A 87 9.90 -4.60 -12.32
CA ALA A 87 10.74 -3.73 -11.48
C ALA A 87 10.80 -4.21 -10.01
N PHE A 88 9.68 -4.63 -9.43
CA PHE A 88 9.64 -5.19 -8.08
C PHE A 88 10.38 -6.53 -7.99
N ILE A 89 10.21 -7.43 -8.96
CA ILE A 89 10.91 -8.72 -8.99
C ILE A 89 12.43 -8.49 -9.07
N ILE A 90 12.89 -7.62 -9.97
CA ILE A 90 14.31 -7.30 -10.10
C ILE A 90 14.84 -6.68 -8.80
N SER A 91 14.12 -5.70 -8.25
CA SER A 91 14.54 -5.04 -7.01
C SER A 91 14.66 -6.04 -5.85
N ASP A 92 13.76 -7.01 -5.75
CA ASP A 92 13.78 -8.01 -4.69
C ASP A 92 14.86 -9.06 -4.89
N ILE A 93 15.11 -9.51 -6.12
CA ILE A 93 16.23 -10.42 -6.44
C ILE A 93 17.56 -9.78 -6.06
N LEU A 94 17.75 -8.49 -6.37
CA LEU A 94 18.97 -7.75 -6.03
C LEU A 94 19.16 -7.55 -4.52
N THR A 95 18.09 -7.62 -3.76
CA THR A 95 18.09 -7.37 -2.31
C THR A 95 17.69 -8.58 -1.49
N TRP A 96 17.66 -9.76 -2.11
CA TRP A 96 17.27 -11.02 -1.49
C TRP A 96 18.02 -11.28 -0.20
N LYS A 97 17.27 -11.49 0.90
CA LYS A 97 17.86 -11.83 2.19
C LYS A 97 17.43 -13.20 2.72
N ASN A 98 16.16 -13.56 2.55
CA ASN A 98 15.58 -14.80 3.04
C ASN A 98 14.21 -15.09 2.39
N TYR A 99 13.60 -16.24 2.70
CA TYR A 99 12.29 -16.64 2.17
C TYR A 99 11.14 -15.67 2.51
N LEU A 100 11.29 -14.81 3.53
CA LEU A 100 10.28 -13.77 3.84
C LEU A 100 10.19 -12.72 2.73
N SER A 101 11.23 -12.58 1.92
CA SER A 101 11.20 -11.72 0.72
C SER A 101 10.10 -12.16 -0.27
N LEU A 102 9.84 -13.47 -0.40
CA LEU A 102 8.74 -13.97 -1.24
C LEU A 102 7.38 -13.44 -0.83
N ILE A 103 7.13 -13.33 0.48
CA ILE A 103 5.86 -12.80 1.00
C ILE A 103 5.70 -11.32 0.60
N VAL A 104 6.78 -10.56 0.69
CA VAL A 104 6.80 -9.13 0.32
C VAL A 104 6.61 -8.96 -1.19
N ILE A 105 7.28 -9.76 -2.02
CA ILE A 105 7.06 -9.75 -3.48
C ILE A 105 5.59 -10.02 -3.79
N LEU A 106 5.00 -11.09 -3.26
CA LEU A 106 3.60 -11.42 -3.50
C LEU A 106 2.66 -10.27 -3.13
N ALA A 107 2.91 -9.59 -1.99
CA ALA A 107 2.16 -8.41 -1.59
C ALA A 107 2.31 -7.27 -2.60
N LYS A 108 3.53 -6.99 -3.10
CA LYS A 108 3.78 -5.92 -4.09
C LYS A 108 3.18 -6.26 -5.46
N LEU A 109 3.25 -7.50 -5.91
CA LEU A 109 2.63 -7.93 -7.17
C LEU A 109 1.11 -7.80 -7.11
N LEU A 110 0.47 -8.31 -6.05
CA LEU A 110 -0.97 -8.23 -5.87
C LEU A 110 -1.45 -6.77 -5.82
N THR A 111 -0.80 -5.91 -5.05
CA THR A 111 -1.14 -4.48 -5.00
C THR A 111 -0.91 -3.79 -6.35
N THR A 112 0.09 -4.19 -7.12
CA THR A 112 0.35 -3.59 -8.44
C THR A 112 -0.79 -3.87 -9.41
N VAL A 113 -1.32 -5.08 -9.43
CA VAL A 113 -2.48 -5.43 -10.28
C VAL A 113 -3.71 -4.62 -9.89
N VAL A 114 -4.09 -4.63 -8.60
CA VAL A 114 -5.35 -4.02 -8.17
C VAL A 114 -5.32 -2.49 -8.13
N TYR A 115 -4.16 -1.87 -7.94
CA TYR A 115 -4.02 -0.42 -7.96
C TYR A 115 -4.17 0.16 -9.37
N GLY A 116 -3.91 -0.65 -10.40
CA GLY A 116 -4.22 -0.32 -11.80
C GLY A 116 -5.71 -0.39 -12.15
N MET A 117 -6.57 -0.92 -11.26
CA MET A 117 -8.01 -1.01 -11.49
C MET A 117 -8.72 0.29 -11.04
N LYS A 118 -9.77 0.69 -11.75
CA LYS A 118 -10.59 1.87 -11.40
C LYS A 118 -11.41 1.66 -10.13
N ASN A 119 -11.80 0.44 -9.84
CA ASN A 119 -12.71 0.11 -8.74
C ASN A 119 -11.95 -0.06 -7.41
N THR A 120 -12.18 0.87 -6.49
CA THR A 120 -11.55 0.89 -5.17
C THR A 120 -12.00 -0.26 -4.25
N LYS A 121 -13.11 -0.92 -4.55
CA LYS A 121 -13.56 -2.11 -3.82
C LYS A 121 -12.54 -3.25 -3.95
N TYR A 122 -12.15 -3.60 -5.19
CA TYR A 122 -11.11 -4.62 -5.40
C TYR A 122 -9.80 -4.26 -4.73
N LEU A 123 -9.44 -2.97 -4.74
CA LEU A 123 -8.25 -2.48 -4.05
C LEU A 123 -8.32 -2.77 -2.54
N ARG A 124 -9.45 -2.45 -1.88
CA ARG A 124 -9.62 -2.72 -0.45
C ARG A 124 -9.56 -4.22 -0.14
N PHE A 125 -10.31 -5.04 -0.87
CA PHE A 125 -10.32 -6.49 -0.64
C PHE A 125 -8.95 -7.14 -0.85
N ALA A 126 -8.22 -6.78 -1.91
CA ALA A 126 -6.88 -7.31 -2.16
C ALA A 126 -5.83 -6.78 -1.18
N THR A 127 -6.05 -5.62 -0.55
CA THR A 127 -5.14 -5.10 0.46
C THR A 127 -5.20 -5.90 1.77
N VAL A 128 -6.30 -6.58 2.09
CA VAL A 128 -6.39 -7.42 3.30
C VAL A 128 -5.29 -8.49 3.33
N PRO A 129 -5.17 -9.39 2.34
CA PRO A 129 -4.10 -10.38 2.34
C PRO A 129 -2.71 -9.75 2.28
N THR A 130 -2.54 -8.62 1.58
CA THR A 130 -1.23 -7.95 1.55
C THR A 130 -0.82 -7.37 2.89
N SER A 131 -1.74 -6.80 3.65
CA SER A 131 -1.47 -6.33 5.02
C SER A 131 -1.13 -7.50 5.97
N ILE A 132 -1.75 -8.66 5.78
CA ILE A 132 -1.38 -9.88 6.53
C ILE A 132 0.06 -10.31 6.18
N PHE A 133 0.44 -10.27 4.90
CA PHE A 133 1.81 -10.58 4.48
C PHE A 133 2.82 -9.62 5.11
N TRP A 134 2.52 -8.33 5.11
CA TRP A 134 3.37 -7.33 5.76
C TRP A 134 3.42 -7.50 7.28
N LEU A 135 2.32 -7.87 7.92
CA LEU A 135 2.27 -8.17 9.36
C LEU A 135 3.19 -9.33 9.72
N ILE A 136 3.13 -10.43 8.96
CA ILE A 136 4.01 -11.59 9.13
C ILE A 136 5.48 -11.20 8.95
N TYR A 137 5.79 -10.43 7.91
CA TYR A 137 7.14 -9.94 7.65
C TYR A 137 7.67 -9.07 8.80
N ASN A 138 6.90 -8.05 9.20
CA ASN A 138 7.27 -7.12 10.27
C ASN A 138 7.45 -7.83 11.62
N PHE A 139 6.58 -8.80 11.93
CA PHE A 139 6.69 -9.62 13.13
C PHE A 139 7.97 -10.45 13.11
N SER A 140 8.28 -11.11 12.01
CA SER A 140 9.49 -11.93 11.84
C SER A 140 10.78 -11.10 11.93
N CYS A 141 10.73 -9.85 11.47
CA CYS A 141 11.86 -8.92 11.55
C CYS A 141 11.93 -8.17 12.90
N LYS A 142 11.01 -8.44 13.85
CA LYS A 142 10.89 -7.74 15.14
C LYS A 142 10.68 -6.20 14.97
N ALA A 143 10.04 -5.80 13.88
CA ALA A 143 9.74 -4.40 13.57
C ALA A 143 8.43 -3.99 14.27
N THR A 144 8.48 -3.72 15.58
CA THR A 144 7.29 -3.43 16.42
C THR A 144 6.42 -2.30 15.88
N ALA A 145 7.03 -1.20 15.43
CA ALA A 145 6.28 -0.09 14.83
C ALA A 145 5.56 -0.50 13.53
N GLY A 146 6.19 -1.34 12.70
CA GLY A 146 5.57 -1.92 11.51
C GLY A 146 4.37 -2.82 11.85
N VAL A 147 4.50 -3.67 12.88
CA VAL A 147 3.39 -4.51 13.36
C VAL A 147 2.20 -3.67 13.82
N ILE A 148 2.43 -2.64 14.64
CA ILE A 148 1.37 -1.72 15.10
C ILE A 148 0.72 -1.02 13.90
N SER A 149 1.51 -0.55 12.94
CA SER A 149 1.02 0.10 11.73
C SER A 149 0.12 -0.81 10.90
N GLU A 150 0.49 -2.08 10.71
CA GLU A 150 -0.33 -3.02 9.96
C GLU A 150 -1.64 -3.39 10.68
N ILE A 151 -1.61 -3.54 12.00
CA ILE A 151 -2.82 -3.79 12.80
C ILE A 151 -3.81 -2.63 12.65
N LEU A 152 -3.35 -1.39 12.84
CA LEU A 152 -4.20 -0.20 12.71
C LEU A 152 -4.72 -0.02 11.27
N SER A 153 -3.88 -0.29 10.28
CA SER A 153 -4.28 -0.29 8.86
C SER A 153 -5.34 -1.34 8.55
N LEU A 154 -5.21 -2.56 9.07
CA LEU A 154 -6.21 -3.62 8.92
C LEU A 154 -7.55 -3.26 9.56
N ILE A 155 -7.55 -2.70 10.79
CA ILE A 155 -8.77 -2.24 11.45
C ILE A 155 -9.48 -1.18 10.60
N SER A 156 -8.73 -0.19 10.10
CA SER A 156 -9.27 0.86 9.24
C SER A 156 -9.81 0.29 7.91
N LEU A 157 -9.10 -0.66 7.33
CA LEU A 157 -9.46 -1.31 6.07
C LEU A 157 -10.75 -2.13 6.20
N ILE A 158 -10.86 -2.96 7.25
CA ILE A 158 -12.06 -3.76 7.52
C ILE A 158 -13.26 -2.83 7.78
N SER A 159 -13.09 -1.79 8.59
CA SER A 159 -14.11 -0.76 8.82
C SER A 159 -14.58 -0.10 7.52
N ALA A 160 -13.65 0.22 6.62
CA ALA A 160 -13.97 0.81 5.32
C ALA A 160 -14.74 -0.17 4.40
N ILE A 161 -14.35 -1.45 4.38
CA ILE A 161 -15.05 -2.51 3.61
C ILE A 161 -16.48 -2.63 4.12
N ILE A 162 -16.69 -2.74 5.41
CA ILE A 162 -18.04 -2.90 5.99
C ILE A 162 -18.90 -1.66 5.66
N ARG A 163 -18.39 -0.47 5.91
CA ARG A 163 -19.15 0.78 5.76
C ARG A 163 -19.42 1.13 4.31
N ILE A 164 -18.38 1.06 3.45
CA ILE A 164 -18.43 1.59 2.08
C ILE A 164 -18.88 0.51 1.09
N ASP A 165 -18.34 -0.72 1.20
CA ASP A 165 -18.55 -1.73 0.19
C ASP A 165 -19.74 -2.66 0.49
N ILE A 166 -20.14 -2.81 1.77
CA ILE A 166 -21.24 -3.68 2.16
C ILE A 166 -22.50 -2.86 2.47
N ILE A 167 -22.44 -1.94 3.44
CA ILE A 167 -23.62 -1.22 3.90
C ILE A 167 -24.14 -0.24 2.85
N GLU A 168 -23.25 0.56 2.21
CA GLU A 168 -23.71 1.52 1.21
C GLU A 168 -24.22 0.83 -0.07
N GLU A 169 -23.64 -0.30 -0.49
CA GLU A 169 -24.17 -1.06 -1.63
C GLU A 169 -25.56 -1.64 -1.32
N LYS A 170 -25.76 -2.19 -0.11
CA LYS A 170 -27.07 -2.67 0.32
C LYS A 170 -28.11 -1.56 0.31
N ASN A 171 -27.78 -0.40 0.90
CA ASN A 171 -28.70 0.74 0.95
C ASN A 171 -29.04 1.30 -0.44
N LYS A 172 -28.13 1.20 -1.42
CA LYS A 172 -28.41 1.59 -2.82
C LYS A 172 -29.35 0.59 -3.49
N ALA A 173 -29.16 -0.70 -3.27
CA ALA A 173 -30.03 -1.74 -3.82
C ALA A 173 -31.46 -1.65 -3.27
N ASP A 174 -31.61 -1.34 -1.97
CA ASP A 174 -32.94 -1.19 -1.33
C ASP A 174 -33.69 0.09 -1.78
N ARG A 175 -32.99 1.14 -2.21
CA ARG A 175 -33.59 2.37 -2.74
C ARG A 175 -34.03 2.26 -4.21
N GLN A 176 -33.57 1.23 -4.92
CA GLN A 176 -33.92 0.97 -6.33
C GLN A 176 -35.07 -0.02 -6.50
N LYS A 177 -35.54 -0.62 -5.40
CA LYS A 177 -36.76 -1.45 -5.31
C LYS A 177 -37.96 -0.62 -4.91
#